data_c3c0db1265c8291dda24d97a630327b5
#
_entry.id   c3c0db1265c8291dda24d97a630327b5
#
_cell.length_a   1.000
_cell.length_b   1.000
_cell.length_c   1.000
_cell.angle_alpha   90.00
_cell.angle_beta   90.00
_cell.angle_gamma   90.00
#
_symmetry.space_group_name_H-M   'P 1'
#
loop_
_entity.id
_entity.type
_entity.pdbx_description
1 polymer ?
#
loop_
_entity_poly.entity_id
_entity_poly.type
_entity_poly.pdbx_seq_one_letter_code
_entity_poly.pdbx_strand_id
1 'polypeptide(L)'
;FANDLETALGELMRVDEIWINELVTYQDLYGTLERILRLKREQGAKLLMLLHDFFALCPAVNLIDAERKYCGVPSCEVCDKCIPDNRSNACTEYGTGTLWRTKFREFLSNCDEIRAFSDDTARLFKRAYPDVYNLHVIPHAHHYLPAVKKNKKTTETFNIGLIGVLCYKKGLEVVKALAGYIEENELNIRLRLIGTSDEEIESPVFSQTGRYTREEIPRLTLEQDIDMFLIPSVWPETFSYTTSEIISMGFPVAVLPVGAPVER
;
A
#
# COMPACT_ATOMS: atom_id res chain seq x y z
N PHE A 1 -19.24 8.89 -17.16
CA PHE A 1 -18.94 7.51 -16.75
C PHE A 1 -19.95 6.98 -15.72
N ALA A 2 -20.28 7.73 -14.65
CA ALA A 2 -21.20 7.25 -13.61
C ALA A 2 -22.67 7.12 -14.08
N ASN A 3 -23.15 8.04 -14.92
CA ASN A 3 -24.49 7.96 -15.51
C ASN A 3 -24.62 6.79 -16.49
N ASP A 4 -23.54 6.46 -17.20
CA ASP A 4 -23.51 5.34 -18.13
C ASP A 4 -23.50 4.00 -17.37
N LEU A 5 -22.90 3.93 -16.18
CA LEU A 5 -22.89 2.73 -15.37
C LEU A 5 -24.27 2.39 -14.81
N GLU A 6 -25.03 3.38 -14.30
CA GLU A 6 -26.42 3.17 -13.82
C GLU A 6 -27.34 2.74 -14.97
N THR A 7 -27.21 3.35 -16.15
CA THR A 7 -27.97 2.99 -17.35
C THR A 7 -27.60 1.57 -17.79
N ALA A 8 -26.29 1.27 -17.89
CA ALA A 8 -25.82 -0.06 -18.27
C ALA A 8 -26.22 -1.15 -17.27
N LEU A 9 -26.16 -0.86 -15.96
CA LEU A 9 -26.56 -1.81 -14.92
C LEU A 9 -28.10 -1.96 -14.81
N GLY A 10 -28.87 -0.93 -15.15
CA GLY A 10 -30.34 -1.00 -15.22
C GLY A 10 -30.84 -1.88 -16.37
N GLU A 11 -30.06 -2.05 -17.41
CA GLU A 11 -30.32 -2.94 -18.55
C GLU A 11 -29.77 -4.37 -18.34
N LEU A 12 -28.90 -4.58 -17.34
CA LEU A 12 -28.36 -5.88 -16.97
C LEU A 12 -29.35 -6.69 -16.14
N MET A 13 -29.47 -7.97 -16.41
CA MET A 13 -30.53 -8.84 -15.93
C MET A 13 -30.61 -9.01 -14.41
N ARG A 14 -29.53 -8.93 -13.66
CA ARG A 14 -29.47 -9.02 -12.19
C ARG A 14 -28.05 -8.82 -11.69
N VAL A 15 -27.88 -8.08 -10.60
CA VAL A 15 -26.62 -7.93 -9.88
C VAL A 15 -26.73 -8.70 -8.56
N ASP A 16 -25.98 -9.79 -8.42
CA ASP A 16 -25.98 -10.58 -7.17
C ASP A 16 -24.91 -10.07 -6.18
N GLU A 17 -23.78 -9.54 -6.68
CA GLU A 17 -22.69 -9.03 -5.86
C GLU A 17 -22.07 -7.76 -6.45
N ILE A 18 -21.74 -6.81 -5.58
CA ILE A 18 -21.02 -5.58 -5.91
C ILE A 18 -19.70 -5.62 -5.14
N TRP A 19 -18.58 -5.61 -5.87
CA TRP A 19 -17.24 -5.64 -5.29
C TRP A 19 -16.57 -4.30 -5.50
N ILE A 20 -16.19 -3.64 -4.40
CA ILE A 20 -15.50 -2.36 -4.43
C ILE A 20 -14.00 -2.61 -4.20
N ASN A 21 -13.21 -2.47 -5.25
CA ASN A 21 -11.75 -2.61 -5.19
C ASN A 21 -11.05 -1.30 -4.79
N GLU A 22 -11.54 -0.17 -5.33
CA GLU A 22 -11.03 1.16 -4.99
C GLU A 22 -12.07 2.24 -5.34
N LEU A 23 -11.92 3.42 -4.75
CA LEU A 23 -12.82 4.55 -4.95
C LEU A 23 -12.05 5.85 -5.29
N VAL A 24 -10.73 5.78 -5.40
CA VAL A 24 -9.84 6.95 -5.55
C VAL A 24 -10.08 7.70 -6.86
N THR A 25 -10.49 6.99 -7.92
CA THR A 25 -10.64 7.57 -9.27
C THR A 25 -11.97 8.27 -9.51
N TYR A 26 -12.92 8.19 -8.57
CA TYR A 26 -14.23 8.80 -8.73
C TYR A 26 -14.23 10.29 -8.35
N GLN A 27 -14.64 11.15 -9.27
CA GLN A 27 -14.72 12.61 -9.04
C GLN A 27 -15.83 12.99 -8.06
N ASP A 28 -17.04 12.44 -8.25
CA ASP A 28 -18.19 12.60 -7.32
C ASP A 28 -18.22 11.40 -6.36
N LEU A 29 -17.33 11.40 -5.37
CA LEU A 29 -17.20 10.29 -4.45
C LEU A 29 -18.47 10.03 -3.64
N TYR A 30 -19.00 11.06 -3.00
CA TYR A 30 -20.17 10.88 -2.11
C TYR A 30 -21.42 10.46 -2.88
N GLY A 31 -21.66 11.05 -4.05
CA GLY A 31 -22.72 10.58 -4.93
C GLY A 31 -22.51 9.15 -5.42
N THR A 32 -21.24 8.74 -5.62
CA THR A 32 -20.90 7.36 -5.97
C THR A 32 -21.24 6.40 -4.83
N LEU A 33 -20.88 6.71 -3.59
CA LEU A 33 -21.25 5.91 -2.43
C LEU A 33 -22.78 5.74 -2.33
N GLU A 34 -23.54 6.81 -2.50
CA GLU A 34 -25.00 6.80 -2.45
C GLU A 34 -25.61 5.95 -3.59
N ARG A 35 -25.08 6.07 -4.81
CA ARG A 35 -25.50 5.25 -5.97
C ARG A 35 -25.24 3.76 -5.76
N ILE A 36 -24.07 3.39 -5.21
CA ILE A 36 -23.74 2.00 -4.88
C ILE A 36 -24.74 1.44 -3.84
N LEU A 37 -25.03 2.19 -2.78
CA LEU A 37 -26.00 1.76 -1.75
C LEU A 37 -27.42 1.67 -2.30
N ARG A 38 -27.80 2.55 -3.23
CA ARG A 38 -29.07 2.47 -3.93
C ARG A 38 -29.15 1.19 -4.78
N LEU A 39 -28.15 0.94 -5.62
CA LEU A 39 -28.06 -0.26 -6.44
C LEU A 39 -28.13 -1.54 -5.61
N LYS A 40 -27.40 -1.60 -4.49
CA LYS A 40 -27.47 -2.71 -3.54
C LYS A 40 -28.90 -2.99 -3.11
N ARG A 41 -29.63 -1.94 -2.68
CA ARG A 41 -31.02 -2.08 -2.21
C ARG A 41 -31.98 -2.52 -3.33
N GLU A 42 -31.87 -1.91 -4.51
CA GLU A 42 -32.76 -2.18 -5.64
C GLU A 42 -32.58 -3.60 -6.19
N GLN A 43 -31.36 -4.09 -6.23
CA GLN A 43 -31.02 -5.42 -6.75
C GLN A 43 -31.06 -6.53 -5.67
N GLY A 44 -31.06 -6.16 -4.39
CA GLY A 44 -30.86 -7.13 -3.31
C GLY A 44 -29.47 -7.75 -3.32
N ALA A 45 -28.50 -7.04 -3.88
CA ALA A 45 -27.13 -7.51 -4.07
C ALA A 45 -26.34 -7.50 -2.77
N LYS A 46 -25.36 -8.40 -2.65
CA LYS A 46 -24.32 -8.31 -1.61
C LYS A 46 -23.30 -7.23 -1.97
N LEU A 47 -22.89 -6.43 -0.98
CA LEU A 47 -21.89 -5.41 -1.14
C LEU A 47 -20.62 -5.78 -0.36
N LEU A 48 -19.51 -5.91 -1.07
CA LEU A 48 -18.20 -6.25 -0.52
C LEU A 48 -17.24 -5.08 -0.73
N MET A 49 -16.55 -4.67 0.34
CA MET A 49 -15.47 -3.67 0.27
C MET A 49 -14.12 -4.33 0.49
N LEU A 50 -13.19 -4.12 -0.43
CA LEU A 50 -11.82 -4.63 -0.37
C LEU A 50 -10.87 -3.48 0.01
N LEU A 51 -10.15 -3.64 1.12
CA LEU A 51 -9.28 -2.60 1.67
C LEU A 51 -7.87 -2.67 1.06
N HIS A 52 -7.76 -2.35 -0.24
CA HIS A 52 -6.48 -2.28 -0.93
C HIS A 52 -5.64 -1.04 -0.56
N ASP A 53 -6.30 -0.03 -0.01
CA ASP A 53 -5.71 1.22 0.43
C ASP A 53 -6.42 1.75 1.69
N PHE A 54 -6.02 2.94 2.13
CA PHE A 54 -6.63 3.60 3.30
C PHE A 54 -7.54 4.77 2.90
N PHE A 55 -8.02 4.81 1.65
CA PHE A 55 -8.85 5.90 1.18
C PHE A 55 -10.13 6.09 2.01
N ALA A 56 -10.75 5.01 2.44
CA ALA A 56 -11.91 5.10 3.35
C ALA A 56 -11.58 5.69 4.73
N LEU A 57 -10.31 5.76 5.13
CA LEU A 57 -9.86 6.42 6.36
C LEU A 57 -9.43 7.87 6.14
N CYS A 58 -8.79 8.14 4.99
CA CYS A 58 -8.18 9.43 4.69
C CYS A 58 -8.04 9.65 3.18
N PRO A 59 -8.37 10.84 2.66
CA PRO A 59 -8.17 11.16 1.24
C PRO A 59 -6.71 11.07 0.78
N ALA A 60 -5.74 11.07 1.70
CA ALA A 60 -4.32 10.85 1.38
C ALA A 60 -3.96 9.39 1.05
N VAL A 61 -4.92 8.46 1.09
CA VAL A 61 -4.81 7.05 0.64
C VAL A 61 -3.81 6.22 1.45
N ASN A 62 -2.66 6.78 1.82
CA ASN A 62 -1.52 6.08 2.43
C ASN A 62 -1.23 6.52 3.87
N LEU A 63 -2.10 7.32 4.48
CA LEU A 63 -1.97 7.81 5.85
C LEU A 63 -0.67 8.60 6.11
N ILE A 64 -0.14 9.26 5.08
CA ILE A 64 0.93 10.25 5.22
C ILE A 64 0.27 11.62 5.43
N ASP A 65 0.64 12.31 6.50
CA ASP A 65 0.10 13.61 6.87
C ASP A 65 0.70 14.78 6.07
N ALA A 66 0.27 16.00 6.36
CA ALA A 66 0.78 17.21 5.72
C ALA A 66 2.27 17.48 5.98
N GLU A 67 2.83 16.93 7.06
CA GLU A 67 4.26 16.96 7.38
C GLU A 67 5.06 15.81 6.75
N ARG A 68 4.43 15.03 5.88
CA ARG A 68 5.02 13.86 5.22
C ARG A 68 5.38 12.72 6.20
N LYS A 69 4.65 12.58 7.30
CA LYS A 69 4.86 11.49 8.27
C LYS A 69 3.66 10.55 8.32
N TYR A 70 3.89 9.31 8.69
CA TYR A 70 2.82 8.37 8.99
C TYR A 70 2.03 8.83 10.21
N CYS A 71 0.72 9.10 10.04
CA CYS A 71 -0.12 9.72 11.06
C CYS A 71 -0.77 8.74 12.05
N GLY A 72 -0.80 7.43 11.75
CA GLY A 72 -1.36 6.43 12.66
C GLY A 72 -2.87 6.52 12.89
N VAL A 73 -3.63 7.16 12.00
CA VAL A 73 -5.10 7.33 12.11
C VAL A 73 -5.49 8.10 13.41
N PRO A 74 -5.16 9.40 13.51
CA PRO A 74 -5.51 10.23 14.68
C PRO A 74 -7.02 10.53 14.74
N SER A 75 -7.43 11.33 15.73
CA SER A 75 -8.81 11.81 15.85
C SER A 75 -9.22 12.69 14.64
N CYS A 76 -10.53 12.81 14.41
CA CYS A 76 -11.05 13.66 13.33
C CYS A 76 -10.61 15.12 13.45
N GLU A 77 -10.51 15.65 14.67
CA GLU A 77 -10.04 17.02 14.92
C GLU A 77 -8.64 17.29 14.39
N VAL A 78 -7.74 16.30 14.48
CA VAL A 78 -6.39 16.37 13.91
C VAL A 78 -6.46 16.26 12.39
N CYS A 79 -7.32 15.36 11.86
CA CYS A 79 -7.52 15.21 10.43
C CYS A 79 -8.11 16.46 9.79
N ASP A 80 -9.06 17.14 10.46
CA ASP A 80 -9.69 18.38 9.98
C ASP A 80 -8.68 19.51 9.76
N LYS A 81 -7.58 19.51 10.54
CA LYS A 81 -6.44 20.45 10.36
C LYS A 81 -5.45 19.97 9.31
N CYS A 82 -5.25 18.67 9.19
CA CYS A 82 -4.25 18.09 8.29
C CYS A 82 -4.72 18.10 6.82
N ILE A 83 -5.96 17.70 6.56
CA ILE A 83 -6.46 17.47 5.20
C ILE A 83 -6.33 18.69 4.29
N PRO A 84 -6.68 19.93 4.69
CA PRO A 84 -6.59 21.09 3.80
C PRO A 84 -5.19 21.36 3.27
N ASP A 85 -4.15 21.05 4.06
CA ASP A 85 -2.75 21.31 3.73
C ASP A 85 -2.01 20.07 3.19
N ASN A 86 -2.67 18.91 3.15
CA ASN A 86 -2.04 17.65 2.78
C ASN A 86 -1.94 17.49 1.27
N ARG A 87 -0.75 17.67 0.72
CA ARG A 87 -0.45 17.50 -0.71
C ARG A 87 -0.53 16.04 -1.20
N SER A 88 -0.65 15.08 -0.29
CA SER A 88 -0.81 13.67 -0.62
C SER A 88 -2.27 13.26 -0.87
N ASN A 89 -3.23 14.18 -0.72
CA ASN A 89 -4.62 13.91 -1.01
C ASN A 89 -4.81 13.52 -2.49
N ALA A 90 -5.53 12.44 -2.72
CA ALA A 90 -5.75 11.91 -4.05
C ALA A 90 -6.90 12.60 -4.80
N CYS A 91 -7.75 13.34 -4.09
CA CYS A 91 -8.87 14.10 -4.65
C CYS A 91 -8.96 15.49 -4.00
N THR A 92 -9.69 16.47 -4.57
CA THR A 92 -9.72 17.88 -4.11
C THR A 92 -11.02 18.30 -3.41
N GLU A 93 -12.04 17.46 -3.40
CA GLU A 93 -13.38 17.82 -2.87
C GLU A 93 -13.76 16.94 -1.67
N TYR A 94 -13.08 17.14 -0.51
CA TYR A 94 -13.29 16.23 0.64
C TYR A 94 -14.14 16.77 1.76
N GLY A 95 -14.22 18.06 1.89
CA GLY A 95 -14.66 18.67 3.12
C GLY A 95 -13.66 18.43 4.26
N THR A 96 -14.15 18.00 5.40
CA THR A 96 -13.36 17.74 6.62
C THR A 96 -13.11 16.25 6.84
N GLY A 97 -12.11 15.90 7.65
CA GLY A 97 -11.88 14.51 8.07
C GLY A 97 -13.06 13.92 8.83
N THR A 98 -13.77 14.78 9.59
CA THR A 98 -15.02 14.41 10.27
C THR A 98 -16.10 14.02 9.26
N LEU A 99 -16.35 14.84 8.23
CA LEU A 99 -17.31 14.53 7.17
C LEU A 99 -16.91 13.27 6.42
N TRP A 100 -15.64 13.17 6.04
CA TRP A 100 -15.06 12.01 5.34
C TRP A 100 -15.35 10.71 6.08
N ARG A 101 -14.94 10.63 7.35
CA ARG A 101 -15.15 9.43 8.16
C ARG A 101 -16.63 9.15 8.46
N THR A 102 -17.47 10.18 8.54
CA THR A 102 -18.93 9.99 8.72
C THR A 102 -19.53 9.33 7.48
N LYS A 103 -19.23 9.83 6.28
CA LYS A 103 -19.73 9.26 5.03
C LYS A 103 -19.23 7.82 4.79
N PHE A 104 -17.95 7.57 5.05
CA PHE A 104 -17.42 6.21 4.93
C PHE A 104 -17.93 5.26 6.02
N ARG A 105 -18.17 5.73 7.25
CA ARG A 105 -18.81 4.93 8.29
C ARG A 105 -20.20 4.46 7.85
N GLU A 106 -21.01 5.38 7.33
CA GLU A 106 -22.33 5.05 6.78
C GLU A 106 -22.23 4.00 5.68
N PHE A 107 -21.32 4.19 4.73
CA PHE A 107 -21.11 3.25 3.63
C PHE A 107 -20.65 1.87 4.14
N LEU A 108 -19.60 1.81 4.96
CA LEU A 108 -19.02 0.57 5.49
C LEU A 108 -20.02 -0.21 6.36
N SER A 109 -20.87 0.49 7.12
CA SER A 109 -21.93 -0.14 7.93
C SER A 109 -23.02 -0.79 7.07
N ASN A 110 -23.14 -0.43 5.80
CA ASN A 110 -24.03 -1.03 4.83
C ASN A 110 -23.37 -2.11 3.96
N CYS A 111 -22.06 -2.33 4.07
CA CYS A 111 -21.41 -3.47 3.41
C CYS A 111 -21.81 -4.77 4.11
N ASP A 112 -22.00 -5.84 3.35
CA ASP A 112 -22.24 -7.18 3.91
C ASP A 112 -20.93 -7.82 4.37
N GLU A 113 -19.83 -7.46 3.72
CA GLU A 113 -18.48 -7.93 4.06
C GLU A 113 -17.44 -6.85 3.76
N ILE A 114 -16.45 -6.71 4.63
CA ILE A 114 -15.27 -5.88 4.42
C ILE A 114 -14.05 -6.77 4.58
N ARG A 115 -13.14 -6.77 3.59
CA ARG A 115 -11.91 -7.57 3.61
C ARG A 115 -10.69 -6.69 3.78
N ALA A 116 -9.98 -6.88 4.89
CA ALA A 116 -8.61 -6.43 5.06
C ALA A 116 -7.65 -7.55 4.65
N PHE A 117 -6.47 -7.19 4.17
CA PHE A 117 -5.47 -8.16 3.70
C PHE A 117 -4.33 -8.38 4.70
N SER A 118 -4.37 -7.66 5.84
CA SER A 118 -3.45 -7.78 6.97
C SER A 118 -4.15 -7.40 8.28
N ASP A 119 -3.64 -7.90 9.39
CA ASP A 119 -4.14 -7.56 10.73
C ASP A 119 -3.92 -6.09 11.05
N ASP A 120 -2.80 -5.50 10.60
CA ASP A 120 -2.52 -4.08 10.77
C ASP A 120 -3.58 -3.20 10.07
N THR A 121 -3.93 -3.52 8.82
CA THR A 121 -5.02 -2.83 8.11
C THR A 121 -6.32 -2.93 8.88
N ALA A 122 -6.71 -4.13 9.33
CA ALA A 122 -7.93 -4.32 10.13
C ALA A 122 -7.88 -3.52 11.43
N ARG A 123 -6.74 -3.48 12.11
CA ARG A 123 -6.54 -2.70 13.36
C ARG A 123 -6.70 -1.19 13.12
N LEU A 124 -6.16 -0.66 12.02
CA LEU A 124 -6.30 0.76 11.65
C LEU A 124 -7.75 1.13 11.33
N PHE A 125 -8.46 0.27 10.59
CA PHE A 125 -9.88 0.44 10.31
C PHE A 125 -10.74 0.37 11.57
N LYS A 126 -10.51 -0.59 12.46
CA LYS A 126 -11.23 -0.69 13.75
C LYS A 126 -10.96 0.51 14.67
N ARG A 127 -9.79 1.14 14.58
CA ARG A 127 -9.51 2.38 15.31
C ARG A 127 -10.39 3.54 14.86
N ALA A 128 -10.64 3.67 13.55
CA ALA A 128 -11.48 4.73 12.99
C ALA A 128 -12.97 4.40 13.07
N TYR A 129 -13.33 3.13 12.95
CA TYR A 129 -14.68 2.60 12.85
C TYR A 129 -14.90 1.43 13.81
N PRO A 130 -14.93 1.67 15.13
CA PRO A 130 -15.03 0.60 16.14
C PRO A 130 -16.38 -0.13 16.11
N ASP A 131 -17.39 0.46 15.51
CA ASP A 131 -18.75 -0.04 15.34
C ASP A 131 -18.98 -0.81 14.01
N VAL A 132 -17.94 -0.98 13.19
CA VAL A 132 -18.00 -1.82 11.98
C VAL A 132 -17.57 -3.24 12.32
N TYR A 133 -18.49 -4.20 12.29
CA TYR A 133 -18.28 -5.57 12.81
C TYR A 133 -18.06 -6.63 11.72
N ASN A 134 -18.36 -6.33 10.46
CA ASN A 134 -18.28 -7.25 9.31
C ASN A 134 -16.91 -7.21 8.62
N LEU A 135 -15.87 -6.80 9.34
CA LEU A 135 -14.48 -6.73 8.88
C LEU A 135 -13.76 -8.05 9.16
N HIS A 136 -13.27 -8.68 8.09
CA HIS A 136 -12.53 -9.94 8.12
C HIS A 136 -11.12 -9.76 7.54
N VAL A 137 -10.14 -10.46 8.09
CA VAL A 137 -8.78 -10.50 7.53
C VAL A 137 -8.67 -11.72 6.63
N ILE A 138 -8.52 -11.48 5.33
CA ILE A 138 -8.37 -12.51 4.31
C ILE A 138 -7.18 -12.10 3.42
N PRO A 139 -5.97 -12.62 3.70
CA PRO A 139 -4.79 -12.28 2.92
C PRO A 139 -4.95 -12.62 1.44
N HIS A 140 -4.28 -11.86 0.57
CA HIS A 140 -4.25 -12.17 -0.85
C HIS A 140 -3.64 -13.54 -1.12
N ALA A 141 -4.30 -14.32 -1.98
CA ALA A 141 -3.63 -15.43 -2.64
C ALA A 141 -2.61 -14.88 -3.65
N HIS A 142 -1.40 -15.39 -3.63
CA HIS A 142 -0.35 -14.99 -4.55
C HIS A 142 0.50 -16.19 -4.97
N HIS A 143 1.06 -16.10 -6.17
CA HIS A 143 2.04 -17.07 -6.64
C HIS A 143 3.40 -16.71 -6.07
N TYR A 144 4.02 -17.67 -5.40
CA TYR A 144 5.37 -17.52 -4.87
C TYR A 144 6.41 -17.50 -5.99
N LEU A 145 7.49 -16.74 -5.79
CA LEU A 145 8.67 -16.87 -6.63
C LEU A 145 9.42 -18.15 -6.25
N PRO A 146 10.15 -18.77 -7.19
CA PRO A 146 10.94 -19.96 -6.90
C PRO A 146 12.06 -19.65 -5.90
N ALA A 147 12.34 -20.59 -5.02
CA ALA A 147 13.48 -20.49 -4.12
C ALA A 147 14.78 -20.34 -4.91
N VAL A 148 15.63 -19.44 -4.45
CA VAL A 148 16.91 -19.12 -5.10
C VAL A 148 18.06 -19.72 -4.28
N LYS A 149 18.85 -20.55 -4.92
CA LYS A 149 20.05 -21.09 -4.29
C LYS A 149 21.24 -20.15 -4.56
N LYS A 150 21.65 -19.41 -3.54
CA LYS A 150 22.81 -18.55 -3.63
C LYS A 150 24.09 -19.37 -3.68
N ASN A 151 25.00 -19.03 -4.59
CA ASN A 151 26.34 -19.59 -4.62
C ASN A 151 27.16 -19.12 -3.41
N LYS A 152 28.24 -19.86 -3.08
CA LYS A 152 29.15 -19.43 -2.01
C LYS A 152 29.73 -18.06 -2.37
N LYS A 153 29.60 -17.10 -1.50
CA LYS A 153 30.08 -15.74 -1.70
C LYS A 153 31.61 -15.71 -1.81
N THR A 154 32.10 -14.97 -2.78
CA THR A 154 33.56 -14.80 -3.05
C THR A 154 34.05 -13.42 -2.62
N THR A 155 33.15 -12.50 -2.26
CA THR A 155 33.47 -11.12 -1.83
C THR A 155 33.09 -10.90 -0.36
N GLU A 156 33.79 -10.00 0.31
CA GLU A 156 33.44 -9.57 1.67
C GLU A 156 32.38 -8.46 1.71
N THR A 157 32.01 -7.90 0.55
CA THR A 157 31.02 -6.83 0.43
C THR A 157 29.63 -7.36 0.75
N PHE A 158 28.90 -6.72 1.65
CA PHE A 158 27.53 -7.07 1.99
C PHE A 158 26.55 -6.29 1.10
N ASN A 159 25.70 -6.98 0.33
CA ASN A 159 24.76 -6.36 -0.59
C ASN A 159 23.34 -6.39 -0.03
N ILE A 160 22.78 -5.21 0.23
CA ILE A 160 21.39 -5.03 0.64
C ILE A 160 20.55 -4.76 -0.60
N GLY A 161 19.60 -5.64 -0.89
CA GLY A 161 18.68 -5.54 -2.01
C GLY A 161 17.46 -4.68 -1.67
N LEU A 162 16.97 -3.98 -2.68
CA LEU A 162 15.70 -3.25 -2.68
C LEU A 162 14.95 -3.69 -3.94
N ILE A 163 13.61 -3.73 -3.93
CA ILE A 163 12.82 -4.14 -5.10
C ILE A 163 11.70 -3.13 -5.34
N GLY A 164 11.55 -2.69 -6.58
CA GLY A 164 10.41 -1.91 -7.05
C GLY A 164 10.76 -0.50 -7.52
N VAL A 165 9.76 0.39 -7.51
CA VAL A 165 9.95 1.82 -7.77
C VAL A 165 10.18 2.51 -6.43
N LEU A 166 11.39 2.99 -6.23
CA LEU A 166 11.79 3.68 -5.01
C LEU A 166 11.35 5.13 -5.07
N CYS A 167 10.25 5.42 -4.37
CA CYS A 167 9.69 6.76 -4.21
C CYS A 167 9.65 7.14 -2.72
N TYR A 168 9.21 8.36 -2.42
CA TYR A 168 9.11 8.83 -1.03
C TYR A 168 8.40 7.81 -0.12
N LYS A 169 7.20 7.34 -0.51
CA LYS A 169 6.42 6.38 0.28
C LYS A 169 7.13 5.03 0.48
N LYS A 170 7.90 4.62 -0.51
CA LYS A 170 8.71 3.40 -0.50
C LYS A 170 10.08 3.60 0.15
N GLY A 171 10.29 4.72 0.84
CA GLY A 171 11.45 4.97 1.68
C GLY A 171 12.67 5.53 0.95
N LEU A 172 12.49 6.30 -0.12
CA LEU A 172 13.59 6.96 -0.84
C LEU A 172 14.54 7.71 0.12
N GLU A 173 13.99 8.53 1.04
CA GLU A 173 14.80 9.29 1.99
C GLU A 173 15.53 8.38 3.01
N VAL A 174 14.92 7.26 3.37
CA VAL A 174 15.56 6.25 4.22
C VAL A 174 16.78 5.64 3.50
N VAL A 175 16.64 5.33 2.20
CA VAL A 175 17.74 4.77 1.40
C VAL A 175 18.85 5.80 1.19
N LYS A 176 18.51 7.07 0.92
CA LYS A 176 19.51 8.16 0.83
C LYS A 176 20.29 8.33 2.15
N ALA A 177 19.58 8.36 3.27
CA ALA A 177 20.21 8.47 4.58
C ALA A 177 21.11 7.25 4.91
N LEU A 178 20.64 6.04 4.55
CA LEU A 178 21.43 4.83 4.73
C LEU A 178 22.68 4.82 3.85
N ALA A 179 22.60 5.28 2.60
CA ALA A 179 23.72 5.42 1.70
C ALA A 179 24.79 6.39 2.29
N GLY A 180 24.38 7.57 2.75
CA GLY A 180 25.26 8.51 3.42
C GLY A 180 25.92 7.92 4.67
N TYR A 181 25.15 7.21 5.51
CA TYR A 181 25.69 6.54 6.69
C TYR A 181 26.76 5.47 6.35
N ILE A 182 26.52 4.68 5.30
CA ILE A 182 27.47 3.67 4.82
C ILE A 182 28.78 4.33 4.37
N GLU A 183 28.70 5.45 3.65
CA GLU A 183 29.86 6.20 3.17
C GLU A 183 30.64 6.84 4.31
N GLU A 184 29.96 7.57 5.19
CA GLU A 184 30.57 8.26 6.34
C GLU A 184 31.31 7.31 7.29
N ASN A 185 30.83 6.07 7.41
CA ASN A 185 31.42 5.06 8.28
C ASN A 185 32.32 4.04 7.52
N GLU A 186 32.56 4.26 6.24
CA GLU A 186 33.39 3.38 5.38
C GLU A 186 33.00 1.91 5.43
N LEU A 187 31.68 1.63 5.54
CA LEU A 187 31.19 0.26 5.65
C LEU A 187 31.28 -0.48 4.33
N ASN A 188 31.73 -1.75 4.36
CA ASN A 188 31.77 -2.60 3.18
C ASN A 188 30.37 -3.14 2.79
N ILE A 189 29.42 -2.21 2.61
CA ILE A 189 28.02 -2.46 2.27
C ILE A 189 27.69 -1.77 0.94
N ARG A 190 26.82 -2.40 0.15
CA ARG A 190 26.27 -1.81 -1.09
C ARG A 190 24.75 -1.93 -1.08
N LEU A 191 24.07 -0.90 -1.60
CA LEU A 191 22.63 -0.85 -1.82
C LEU A 191 22.35 -1.16 -3.30
N ARG A 192 21.55 -2.20 -3.56
CA ARG A 192 21.26 -2.74 -4.89
C ARG A 192 19.77 -2.68 -5.16
N LEU A 193 19.30 -1.72 -5.93
CA LEU A 193 17.89 -1.61 -6.30
C LEU A 193 17.60 -2.43 -7.57
N ILE A 194 16.81 -3.47 -7.44
CA ILE A 194 16.14 -4.13 -8.57
C ILE A 194 14.90 -3.27 -8.88
N GLY A 195 15.05 -2.36 -9.81
CA GLY A 195 14.03 -1.38 -10.11
C GLY A 195 14.57 -0.01 -10.48
N THR A 196 13.73 1.02 -10.28
CA THR A 196 14.04 2.42 -10.57
C THR A 196 13.77 3.30 -9.37
N SER A 197 14.47 4.41 -9.25
CA SER A 197 14.19 5.47 -8.29
C SER A 197 13.52 6.66 -8.99
N ASP A 198 12.56 7.31 -8.30
CA ASP A 198 11.91 8.54 -8.80
C ASP A 198 12.88 9.73 -8.83
N GLU A 199 13.90 9.71 -7.97
CA GLU A 199 14.96 10.71 -7.92
C GLU A 199 16.32 10.02 -8.04
N GLU A 200 17.29 10.74 -8.55
CA GLU A 200 18.67 10.29 -8.61
C GLU A 200 19.28 10.16 -7.20
N ILE A 201 19.99 9.07 -6.96
CA ILE A 201 20.73 8.85 -5.72
C ILE A 201 22.21 8.86 -6.10
N GLU A 202 22.82 10.02 -5.90
CA GLU A 202 24.26 10.22 -6.14
C GLU A 202 25.08 9.63 -4.99
N SER A 203 25.43 8.34 -5.09
CA SER A 203 26.20 7.63 -4.09
C SER A 203 26.97 6.47 -4.70
N PRO A 204 28.26 6.33 -4.40
CA PRO A 204 29.09 5.23 -4.91
C PRO A 204 28.70 3.87 -4.31
N VAL A 205 27.92 3.87 -3.22
CA VAL A 205 27.43 2.64 -2.59
C VAL A 205 26.07 2.19 -3.11
N PHE A 206 25.41 3.00 -3.96
CA PHE A 206 24.10 2.71 -4.53
C PHE A 206 24.19 2.33 -6.02
N SER A 207 23.34 1.41 -6.45
CA SER A 207 23.12 1.13 -7.87
C SER A 207 21.71 0.62 -8.12
N GLN A 208 21.20 0.77 -9.35
CA GLN A 208 19.90 0.29 -9.77
C GLN A 208 19.96 -0.45 -11.11
N THR A 209 19.09 -1.45 -11.28
CA THR A 209 19.06 -2.26 -12.51
C THR A 209 18.22 -1.62 -13.62
N GLY A 210 17.32 -0.71 -13.30
CA GLY A 210 16.27 -0.23 -14.20
C GLY A 210 15.00 -1.09 -14.15
N ARG A 211 14.11 -0.92 -15.13
CA ARG A 211 12.83 -1.66 -15.22
C ARG A 211 13.08 -3.15 -15.33
N TYR A 212 12.20 -3.93 -14.72
CA TYR A 212 12.26 -5.39 -14.69
C TYR A 212 10.84 -5.97 -14.76
N THR A 213 10.75 -7.26 -15.09
CA THR A 213 9.53 -8.05 -14.92
C THR A 213 9.64 -8.88 -13.63
N ARG A 214 8.50 -9.30 -13.09
CA ARG A 214 8.45 -10.08 -11.86
C ARG A 214 9.27 -11.39 -11.96
N GLU A 215 9.22 -12.03 -13.11
CA GLU A 215 9.91 -13.29 -13.41
C GLU A 215 11.43 -13.14 -13.41
N GLU A 216 11.94 -11.92 -13.61
CA GLU A 216 13.37 -11.63 -13.60
C GLU A 216 13.95 -11.45 -12.20
N ILE A 217 13.12 -11.22 -11.17
CA ILE A 217 13.57 -10.95 -9.80
C ILE A 217 14.56 -12.03 -9.31
N PRO A 218 14.29 -13.34 -9.42
CA PRO A 218 15.23 -14.38 -8.96
C PRO A 218 16.59 -14.29 -9.64
N ARG A 219 16.64 -14.07 -10.96
CA ARG A 219 17.88 -13.92 -11.73
C ARG A 219 18.64 -12.66 -11.31
N LEU A 220 17.97 -11.51 -11.28
CA LEU A 220 18.57 -10.23 -10.88
C LEU A 220 19.09 -10.27 -9.44
N THR A 221 18.40 -10.97 -8.53
CA THR A 221 18.86 -11.18 -7.15
C THR A 221 20.22 -11.86 -7.10
N LEU A 222 20.46 -12.89 -7.94
CA LEU A 222 21.75 -13.57 -8.06
C LEU A 222 22.80 -12.70 -8.72
N GLU A 223 22.47 -12.02 -9.82
CA GLU A 223 23.39 -11.14 -10.56
C GLU A 223 23.87 -9.96 -9.72
N GLN A 224 23.02 -9.42 -8.84
CA GLN A 224 23.36 -8.36 -7.90
C GLN A 224 24.03 -8.89 -6.62
N ASP A 225 24.23 -10.21 -6.49
CA ASP A 225 24.82 -10.89 -5.33
C ASP A 225 24.20 -10.47 -3.99
N ILE A 226 22.86 -10.35 -3.95
CA ILE A 226 22.12 -9.87 -2.79
C ILE A 226 22.31 -10.81 -1.58
N ASP A 227 22.55 -10.25 -0.40
CA ASP A 227 22.67 -11.00 0.86
C ASP A 227 21.38 -10.99 1.67
N MET A 228 20.74 -9.84 1.74
CA MET A 228 19.42 -9.64 2.37
C MET A 228 18.67 -8.52 1.66
N PHE A 229 17.39 -8.43 1.92
CA PHE A 229 16.59 -7.33 1.40
C PHE A 229 16.16 -6.35 2.50
N LEU A 230 15.88 -5.12 2.09
CA LEU A 230 15.28 -4.08 2.92
C LEU A 230 13.98 -3.60 2.25
N ILE A 231 12.89 -3.55 3.02
CA ILE A 231 11.64 -2.89 2.65
C ILE A 231 11.53 -1.61 3.49
N PRO A 232 11.98 -0.46 2.95
CA PRO A 232 12.05 0.79 3.72
C PRO A 232 10.77 1.61 3.66
N SER A 233 9.62 1.00 3.35
CA SER A 233 8.32 1.70 3.24
C SER A 233 7.98 2.47 4.50
N VAL A 234 7.73 3.78 4.38
CA VAL A 234 7.40 4.68 5.49
C VAL A 234 5.90 4.84 5.73
N TRP A 235 5.08 4.09 5.01
CA TRP A 235 3.62 4.03 5.15
C TRP A 235 3.16 2.60 5.42
N PRO A 236 2.00 2.39 6.06
CA PRO A 236 1.49 1.06 6.36
C PRO A 236 0.91 0.43 5.10
N GLU A 237 1.69 -0.36 4.39
CA GLU A 237 1.16 -1.13 3.26
C GLU A 237 0.03 -2.04 3.74
N THR A 238 -1.06 -2.13 2.96
CA THR A 238 -2.22 -2.99 3.29
C THR A 238 -1.90 -4.46 3.09
N PHE A 239 -0.95 -4.75 2.18
CA PHE A 239 -0.37 -6.06 1.90
C PHE A 239 1.00 -5.84 1.25
N SER A 240 1.95 -6.74 1.48
CA SER A 240 3.27 -6.64 0.85
C SER A 240 3.60 -7.88 0.03
N TYR A 241 3.30 -7.82 -1.27
CA TYR A 241 3.71 -8.86 -2.23
C TYR A 241 5.22 -9.02 -2.24
N THR A 242 5.95 -7.91 -2.29
CA THR A 242 7.43 -7.90 -2.34
C THR A 242 8.04 -8.62 -1.15
N THR A 243 7.54 -8.39 0.08
CA THR A 243 8.02 -9.11 1.28
C THR A 243 7.78 -10.61 1.14
N SER A 244 6.59 -11.01 0.69
CA SER A 244 6.24 -12.42 0.49
C SER A 244 7.10 -13.08 -0.61
N GLU A 245 7.41 -12.36 -1.67
CA GLU A 245 8.28 -12.80 -2.76
C GLU A 245 9.72 -13.01 -2.29
N ILE A 246 10.26 -12.08 -1.52
CA ILE A 246 11.61 -12.19 -0.93
C ILE A 246 11.71 -13.43 -0.03
N ILE A 247 10.75 -13.61 0.87
CA ILE A 247 10.71 -14.77 1.77
C ILE A 247 10.60 -16.08 0.98
N SER A 248 9.77 -16.12 -0.08
CA SER A 248 9.63 -17.32 -0.91
C SER A 248 10.91 -17.67 -1.67
N MET A 249 11.73 -16.69 -2.04
CA MET A 249 13.03 -16.90 -2.62
C MET A 249 14.07 -17.42 -1.61
N GLY A 250 13.78 -17.37 -0.30
CA GLY A 250 14.67 -17.84 0.76
C GLY A 250 15.66 -16.79 1.27
N PHE A 251 15.39 -15.50 1.06
CA PHE A 251 16.25 -14.40 1.53
C PHE A 251 15.73 -13.80 2.84
N PRO A 252 16.65 -13.41 3.74
CA PRO A 252 16.28 -12.58 4.88
C PRO A 252 15.82 -11.20 4.40
N VAL A 253 14.83 -10.63 5.11
CA VAL A 253 14.29 -9.31 4.83
C VAL A 253 14.19 -8.50 6.12
N ALA A 254 14.70 -7.27 6.07
CA ALA A 254 14.45 -6.25 7.08
C ALA A 254 13.31 -5.35 6.62
N VAL A 255 12.45 -4.95 7.56
CA VAL A 255 11.31 -4.07 7.30
C VAL A 255 11.28 -2.95 8.34
N LEU A 256 10.74 -1.78 8.01
CA LEU A 256 10.40 -0.79 9.02
C LEU A 256 9.18 -1.27 9.82
N PRO A 257 9.04 -0.92 11.12
CA PRO A 257 7.99 -1.45 12.00
C PRO A 257 6.62 -0.80 11.72
N VAL A 258 6.16 -0.85 10.47
CA VAL A 258 4.91 -0.25 10.03
C VAL A 258 4.20 -1.10 8.96
N GLY A 259 2.91 -1.33 9.14
CA GLY A 259 2.03 -1.97 8.17
C GLY A 259 2.22 -3.47 7.97
N ALA A 260 1.61 -3.99 6.93
CA ALA A 260 1.61 -5.42 6.59
C ALA A 260 2.99 -6.08 6.40
N PRO A 261 4.07 -5.40 5.98
CA PRO A 261 5.39 -6.04 5.89
C PRO A 261 5.85 -6.70 7.19
N VAL A 262 5.46 -6.15 8.35
CA VAL A 262 5.87 -6.66 9.69
C VAL A 262 5.21 -8.00 10.02
N GLU A 263 4.09 -8.31 9.39
CA GLU A 263 3.29 -9.52 9.66
C GLU A 263 3.74 -10.71 8.79
N ARG A 264 4.69 -10.50 7.88
CA ARG A 264 5.21 -11.50 6.95
C ARG A 264 6.48 -12.14 7.50
#